data_ffe8a8d0333ca2e9c6e65af8703687dd
#
_entry.id   ffe8a8d0333ca2e9c6e65af8703687dd
#
_cell.length_a   1.000
_cell.length_b   1.000
_cell.length_c   1.000
_cell.angle_alpha   90.00
_cell.angle_beta   90.00
_cell.angle_gamma   90.00
#
_symmetry.space_group_name_H-M   'P 1'
#
loop_
_entity.id
_entity.type
_entity.pdbx_description
1 polymer ?
#
loop_
_entity_poly.entity_id
_entity_poly.type
_entity_poly.pdbx_seq_one_letter_code
_entity_poly.pdbx_strand_id
1 'polypeptide(L)'
;MGTDNLFHKRKAKSARRLQRRAAKRDPYDKVLIVCEGEKTEPHYFHGLRNHYGLNTANVEVCGDCDSDPLAIVRYAKQRYREEKDSGDPYDKVFCVFDKDQHAKYAPALDLIASSRPRNCFVAINSVPCFEYWLLLHFDYRTRPYAPLPSNSVANQVITELRQFWPQYEKRAENVFAHLFEQLEFAKNNAIRALREAQAREDENPSTRVHELVTFLEGIKG
;
A
#
# COMPACT_ATOMS: atom_id res chain seq x y z
N MET A 1 -30.30 -39.39 -9.24
CA MET A 1 -30.84 -38.37 -8.34
C MET A 1 -29.79 -37.99 -7.30
N GLY A 2 -29.03 -36.92 -7.46
CA GLY A 2 -27.99 -36.61 -6.48
C GLY A 2 -27.18 -35.32 -6.67
N THR A 3 -27.33 -34.59 -7.80
CA THR A 3 -26.50 -33.41 -8.10
C THR A 3 -27.12 -32.08 -7.65
N ASP A 4 -28.44 -31.96 -7.59
CA ASP A 4 -29.14 -30.74 -7.21
C ASP A 4 -28.90 -30.31 -5.76
N ASN A 5 -28.77 -31.25 -4.83
CA ASN A 5 -28.58 -30.97 -3.41
C ASN A 5 -27.22 -30.36 -3.06
N LEU A 6 -26.17 -30.65 -3.85
CA LEU A 6 -24.83 -30.08 -3.66
C LEU A 6 -24.73 -28.63 -4.14
N PHE A 7 -25.45 -28.30 -5.21
CA PHE A 7 -25.47 -26.93 -5.76
C PHE A 7 -26.23 -25.98 -4.83
N HIS A 8 -27.37 -26.41 -4.30
CA HIS A 8 -28.14 -25.64 -3.31
C HIS A 8 -27.39 -25.47 -1.98
N LYS A 9 -26.67 -26.50 -1.52
CA LYS A 9 -25.81 -26.41 -0.31
C LYS A 9 -24.62 -25.46 -0.50
N ARG A 10 -24.00 -25.39 -1.70
CA ARG A 10 -22.92 -24.45 -2.02
C ARG A 10 -23.44 -23.01 -2.09
N LYS A 11 -24.60 -22.79 -2.71
CA LYS A 11 -25.26 -21.47 -2.79
C LYS A 11 -25.68 -20.95 -1.41
N ALA A 12 -26.22 -21.80 -0.55
CA ALA A 12 -26.60 -21.48 0.83
C ALA A 12 -25.38 -21.21 1.72
N LYS A 13 -24.27 -21.95 1.55
CA LYS A 13 -23.01 -21.69 2.25
C LYS A 13 -22.37 -20.36 1.83
N SER A 14 -22.43 -20.02 0.54
CA SER A 14 -21.98 -18.74 0.02
C SER A 14 -22.81 -17.58 0.57
N ALA A 15 -24.14 -17.68 0.55
CA ALA A 15 -25.03 -16.66 1.10
C ALA A 15 -24.88 -16.46 2.61
N ARG A 16 -24.71 -17.53 3.38
CA ARG A 16 -24.41 -17.45 4.84
C ARG A 16 -23.06 -16.83 5.13
N ARG A 17 -22.03 -17.08 4.28
CA ARG A 17 -20.71 -16.48 4.41
C ARG A 17 -20.75 -14.98 4.08
N LEU A 18 -21.52 -14.57 3.07
CA LEU A 18 -21.78 -13.18 2.71
C LEU A 18 -22.52 -12.44 3.84
N GLN A 19 -23.59 -13.01 4.39
CA GLN A 19 -24.31 -12.43 5.53
C GLN A 19 -23.43 -12.27 6.78
N ARG A 20 -22.54 -13.23 7.07
CA ARG A 20 -21.61 -13.13 8.21
C ARG A 20 -20.51 -12.09 7.97
N ARG A 21 -20.06 -11.89 6.71
CA ARG A 21 -19.09 -10.85 6.37
C ARG A 21 -19.74 -9.47 6.43
N ALA A 22 -20.93 -9.31 5.85
CA ALA A 22 -21.67 -8.05 5.89
C ALA A 22 -22.01 -7.63 7.34
N ALA A 23 -22.33 -8.59 8.24
CA ALA A 23 -22.60 -8.32 9.64
C ALA A 23 -21.35 -7.98 10.49
N LYS A 24 -20.14 -8.14 9.95
CA LYS A 24 -18.85 -7.86 10.64
C LYS A 24 -18.13 -6.61 10.14
N ARG A 25 -18.63 -6.00 9.05
CA ARG A 25 -18.05 -4.77 8.51
C ARG A 25 -18.65 -3.55 9.19
N ASP A 26 -17.80 -2.57 9.42
CA ASP A 26 -18.24 -1.23 9.77
C ASP A 26 -18.79 -0.49 8.53
N PRO A 27 -19.61 0.57 8.68
CA PRO A 27 -20.24 1.29 7.58
C PRO A 27 -19.28 2.26 6.88
N TYR A 28 -18.10 1.78 6.46
CA TYR A 28 -17.13 2.53 5.66
C TYR A 28 -16.48 1.63 4.60
N ASP A 29 -15.70 2.22 3.70
CA ASP A 29 -15.12 1.55 2.54
C ASP A 29 -14.38 0.26 2.88
N LYS A 30 -14.53 -0.74 2.02
CA LYS A 30 -13.73 -1.97 2.03
C LYS A 30 -12.49 -1.75 1.18
N VAL A 31 -11.33 -1.86 1.82
CA VAL A 31 -10.04 -1.50 1.25
C VAL A 31 -9.10 -2.70 1.20
N LEU A 32 -8.42 -2.87 0.07
CA LEU A 32 -7.30 -3.77 -0.07
C LEU A 32 -6.02 -2.96 -0.25
N ILE A 33 -5.01 -3.25 0.54
CA ILE A 33 -3.65 -2.71 0.41
C ILE A 33 -2.73 -3.87 0.06
N VAL A 34 -2.12 -3.82 -1.11
CA VAL A 34 -1.17 -4.85 -1.59
C VAL A 34 0.21 -4.21 -1.65
N CYS A 35 1.14 -4.74 -0.86
CA CYS A 35 2.50 -4.24 -0.73
C CYS A 35 3.51 -5.12 -1.47
N GLU A 36 4.61 -4.53 -1.92
CA GLU A 36 5.72 -5.22 -2.57
C GLU A 36 6.47 -6.13 -1.60
N GLY A 37 6.75 -5.61 -0.41
CA GLY A 37 7.50 -6.34 0.61
C GLY A 37 6.61 -7.16 1.53
N GLU A 38 7.20 -8.21 2.11
CA GLU A 38 6.52 -9.05 3.10
C GLU A 38 6.43 -8.39 4.49
N LYS A 39 7.22 -7.38 4.78
CA LYS A 39 7.45 -6.92 6.16
C LYS A 39 7.33 -5.42 6.38
N THR A 40 8.20 -4.59 5.83
CA THR A 40 8.28 -3.16 6.19
C THR A 40 6.97 -2.43 5.93
N GLU A 41 6.47 -2.48 4.69
CA GLU A 41 5.23 -1.82 4.28
C GLU A 41 4.01 -2.44 4.98
N PRO A 42 3.83 -3.78 5.00
CA PRO A 42 2.72 -4.40 5.72
C PRO A 42 2.73 -4.07 7.21
N HIS A 43 3.89 -4.12 7.89
CA HIS A 43 3.99 -3.77 9.31
C HIS A 43 3.61 -2.31 9.56
N TYR A 44 4.03 -1.38 8.69
CA TYR A 44 3.63 0.02 8.77
C TYR A 44 2.11 0.18 8.67
N PHE A 45 1.47 -0.40 7.64
CA PHE A 45 0.03 -0.27 7.45
C PHE A 45 -0.80 -1.07 8.45
N HIS A 46 -0.30 -2.20 8.97
CA HIS A 46 -0.92 -2.88 10.10
C HIS A 46 -0.88 -2.01 11.37
N GLY A 47 0.25 -1.38 11.64
CA GLY A 47 0.39 -0.43 12.77
C GLY A 47 -0.58 0.73 12.64
N LEU A 48 -0.68 1.36 11.46
CA LEU A 48 -1.61 2.44 11.16
C LEU A 48 -3.06 1.99 11.32
N ARG A 49 -3.45 0.86 10.71
CA ARG A 49 -4.79 0.29 10.85
C ARG A 49 -5.18 0.08 12.31
N ASN A 50 -4.27 -0.48 13.11
CA ASN A 50 -4.50 -0.75 14.52
C ASN A 50 -4.61 0.55 15.32
N HIS A 51 -3.77 1.55 15.05
CA HIS A 51 -3.79 2.85 15.72
C HIS A 51 -5.13 3.57 15.51
N TYR A 52 -5.63 3.62 14.28
CA TYR A 52 -6.93 4.23 13.97
C TYR A 52 -8.12 3.30 14.28
N GLY A 53 -7.88 2.12 14.83
CA GLY A 53 -8.91 1.15 15.16
C GLY A 53 -9.76 0.74 13.96
N LEU A 54 -9.17 0.61 12.76
CA LEU A 54 -9.88 0.21 11.55
C LEU A 54 -10.16 -1.29 11.58
N ASN A 55 -11.38 -1.67 11.20
CA ASN A 55 -11.82 -3.06 11.20
C ASN A 55 -11.04 -3.88 10.16
N THR A 56 -10.51 -5.02 10.55
CA THR A 56 -9.77 -5.92 9.66
C THR A 56 -10.63 -6.53 8.54
N ALA A 57 -11.95 -6.54 8.69
CA ALA A 57 -12.87 -6.95 7.65
C ALA A 57 -13.09 -5.86 6.57
N ASN A 58 -12.78 -4.59 6.89
CA ASN A 58 -12.83 -3.47 5.96
C ASN A 58 -11.45 -3.17 5.36
N VAL A 59 -10.37 -3.23 6.16
CA VAL A 59 -9.02 -2.88 5.69
C VAL A 59 -8.13 -4.12 5.72
N GLU A 60 -7.93 -4.73 4.56
CA GLU A 60 -7.04 -5.88 4.36
C GLU A 60 -5.67 -5.39 3.89
N VAL A 61 -4.59 -5.91 4.47
CA VAL A 61 -3.20 -5.61 4.09
C VAL A 61 -2.51 -6.91 3.71
N CYS A 62 -1.95 -6.98 2.51
CA CYS A 62 -1.25 -8.12 1.96
C CYS A 62 0.17 -7.72 1.56
N GLY A 63 1.16 -8.54 1.92
CA GLY A 63 2.57 -8.32 1.59
C GLY A 63 3.28 -9.56 1.04
N ASP A 64 2.55 -10.63 0.74
CA ASP A 64 3.12 -11.93 0.32
C ASP A 64 2.74 -12.25 -1.14
N CYS A 65 2.98 -11.29 -2.04
CA CYS A 65 2.46 -11.41 -3.41
C CYS A 65 3.49 -11.30 -4.53
N ASP A 66 4.73 -11.05 -4.27
CA ASP A 66 5.87 -10.89 -5.19
C ASP A 66 6.57 -9.52 -5.01
N SER A 67 7.80 -9.37 -5.52
CA SER A 67 8.58 -8.13 -5.48
C SER A 67 8.56 -7.34 -6.80
N ASP A 68 7.67 -7.67 -7.72
CA ASP A 68 7.56 -7.07 -9.05
C ASP A 68 6.31 -6.17 -9.10
N PRO A 69 6.43 -4.86 -9.42
CA PRO A 69 5.28 -3.94 -9.47
C PRO A 69 4.11 -4.44 -10.32
N LEU A 70 4.39 -5.08 -11.47
CA LEU A 70 3.32 -5.62 -12.32
C LEU A 70 2.65 -6.86 -11.71
N ALA A 71 3.41 -7.70 -11.00
CA ALA A 71 2.86 -8.86 -10.28
C ALA A 71 1.95 -8.40 -9.13
N ILE A 72 2.34 -7.37 -8.37
CA ILE A 72 1.52 -6.75 -7.32
C ILE A 72 0.16 -6.31 -7.88
N VAL A 73 0.15 -5.58 -9.01
CA VAL A 73 -1.09 -5.12 -9.64
C VAL A 73 -1.94 -6.29 -10.13
N ARG A 74 -1.32 -7.33 -10.70
CA ARG A 74 -2.04 -8.55 -11.14
C ARG A 74 -2.67 -9.28 -9.96
N TYR A 75 -1.94 -9.44 -8.87
CA TYR A 75 -2.46 -10.03 -7.63
C TYR A 75 -3.63 -9.20 -7.07
N ALA A 76 -3.48 -7.89 -6.97
CA ALA A 76 -4.53 -6.98 -6.53
C ALA A 76 -5.81 -7.12 -7.38
N LYS A 77 -5.67 -7.23 -8.71
CA LYS A 77 -6.80 -7.47 -9.64
C LYS A 77 -7.43 -8.85 -9.47
N GLN A 78 -6.63 -9.87 -9.17
CA GLN A 78 -7.15 -11.20 -8.86
C GLN A 78 -7.97 -11.18 -7.57
N ARG A 79 -7.42 -10.60 -6.49
CA ARG A 79 -8.12 -10.44 -5.20
C ARG A 79 -9.43 -9.66 -5.35
N TYR A 80 -9.42 -8.58 -6.13
CA TYR A 80 -10.63 -7.81 -6.42
C TYR A 80 -11.70 -8.66 -7.12
N ARG A 81 -11.33 -9.48 -8.13
CA ARG A 81 -12.27 -10.37 -8.83
C ARG A 81 -12.87 -11.40 -7.89
N GLU A 82 -12.04 -12.06 -7.07
CA GLU A 82 -12.49 -13.05 -6.09
C GLU A 82 -13.53 -12.48 -5.12
N GLU A 83 -13.30 -11.28 -4.60
CA GLU A 83 -14.24 -10.61 -3.70
C GLU A 83 -15.48 -10.11 -4.44
N LYS A 84 -15.35 -9.63 -5.68
CA LYS A 84 -16.46 -9.26 -6.54
C LYS A 84 -17.37 -10.46 -6.86
N ASP A 85 -16.78 -11.61 -7.18
CA ASP A 85 -17.53 -12.84 -7.49
C ASP A 85 -18.20 -13.40 -6.22
N SER A 86 -17.68 -13.10 -5.04
CA SER A 86 -18.32 -13.41 -3.75
C SER A 86 -19.44 -12.43 -3.37
N GLY A 87 -19.64 -11.36 -4.15
CA GLY A 87 -20.70 -10.36 -3.97
C GLY A 87 -20.33 -9.23 -2.99
N ASP A 88 -19.07 -9.11 -2.57
CA ASP A 88 -18.60 -8.08 -1.62
C ASP A 88 -17.26 -7.48 -2.09
N PRO A 89 -17.23 -6.76 -3.24
CA PRO A 89 -16.01 -6.21 -3.82
C PRO A 89 -15.36 -5.15 -2.91
N TYR A 90 -14.06 -4.91 -3.13
CA TYR A 90 -13.38 -3.77 -2.53
C TYR A 90 -13.85 -2.46 -3.18
N ASP A 91 -14.02 -1.42 -2.37
CA ASP A 91 -14.31 -0.06 -2.83
C ASP A 91 -13.02 0.61 -3.32
N LYS A 92 -11.89 0.33 -2.65
CA LYS A 92 -10.56 0.81 -3.01
C LYS A 92 -9.50 -0.30 -2.94
N VAL A 93 -8.57 -0.26 -3.87
CA VAL A 93 -7.43 -1.18 -3.95
C VAL A 93 -6.17 -0.35 -4.15
N PHE A 94 -5.31 -0.32 -3.15
CA PHE A 94 -4.04 0.39 -3.18
C PHE A 94 -2.91 -0.60 -3.48
N CYS A 95 -2.14 -0.31 -4.53
CA CYS A 95 -0.96 -1.07 -4.91
C CYS A 95 0.27 -0.28 -4.46
N VAL A 96 0.96 -0.76 -3.43
CA VAL A 96 2.14 -0.12 -2.83
C VAL A 96 3.40 -0.78 -3.37
N PHE A 97 4.24 -0.03 -4.08
CA PHE A 97 5.48 -0.55 -4.67
C PHE A 97 6.51 0.55 -4.89
N ASP A 98 7.75 0.13 -5.01
CA ASP A 98 8.88 1.00 -5.26
C ASP A 98 9.14 1.16 -6.78
N LYS A 99 9.66 2.32 -7.18
CA LYS A 99 10.09 2.48 -8.57
C LYS A 99 11.34 1.66 -8.85
N ASP A 100 12.30 1.64 -7.91
CA ASP A 100 13.62 1.06 -8.07
C ASP A 100 14.04 0.92 -9.58
N GLN A 101 14.95 0.07 -9.96
CA GLN A 101 15.33 -0.15 -11.35
C GLN A 101 14.43 -1.18 -12.07
N HIS A 102 13.15 -1.30 -11.65
CA HIS A 102 12.23 -2.28 -12.24
C HIS A 102 11.71 -1.85 -13.62
N ALA A 103 12.09 -2.61 -14.65
CA ALA A 103 11.58 -2.43 -16.01
C ALA A 103 10.05 -2.54 -16.13
N LYS A 104 9.39 -3.12 -15.12
CA LYS A 104 7.94 -3.34 -15.09
C LYS A 104 7.16 -2.25 -14.35
N TYR A 105 7.81 -1.19 -13.90
CA TYR A 105 7.16 -0.08 -13.20
C TYR A 105 6.13 0.65 -14.10
N ALA A 106 6.54 1.13 -15.29
CA ALA A 106 5.63 1.80 -16.21
C ALA A 106 4.46 0.90 -16.66
N PRO A 107 4.67 -0.38 -17.05
CA PRO A 107 3.58 -1.32 -17.31
C PRO A 107 2.63 -1.53 -16.13
N ALA A 108 3.08 -1.44 -14.87
CA ALA A 108 2.23 -1.53 -13.70
C ALA A 108 1.29 -0.32 -13.58
N LEU A 109 1.81 0.89 -13.80
CA LEU A 109 1.03 2.13 -13.80
C LEU A 109 -0.03 2.11 -14.92
N ASP A 110 0.33 1.68 -16.14
CA ASP A 110 -0.59 1.53 -17.27
C ASP A 110 -1.71 0.52 -16.96
N LEU A 111 -1.36 -0.59 -16.32
CA LEU A 111 -2.34 -1.60 -15.91
C LEU A 111 -3.31 -1.06 -14.85
N ILE A 112 -2.85 -0.24 -13.90
CA ILE A 112 -3.70 0.44 -12.92
C ILE A 112 -4.63 1.43 -13.65
N ALA A 113 -4.09 2.29 -14.51
CA ALA A 113 -4.85 3.32 -15.24
C ALA A 113 -5.96 2.71 -16.12
N SER A 114 -5.69 1.54 -16.71
CA SER A 114 -6.66 0.81 -17.54
C SER A 114 -7.63 -0.06 -16.74
N SER A 115 -7.46 -0.21 -15.43
CA SER A 115 -8.29 -1.10 -14.59
C SER A 115 -9.70 -0.56 -14.38
N ARG A 116 -10.62 -1.48 -14.11
CA ARG A 116 -12.03 -1.17 -13.83
C ARG A 116 -12.47 -1.84 -12.54
N PRO A 117 -13.33 -1.18 -11.73
CA PRO A 117 -13.92 0.16 -11.95
C PRO A 117 -12.87 1.29 -11.96
N ARG A 118 -13.18 2.41 -12.66
CA ARG A 118 -12.30 3.59 -12.61
C ARG A 118 -12.15 4.09 -11.19
N ASN A 119 -10.95 4.56 -10.83
CA ASN A 119 -10.62 5.10 -9.51
C ASN A 119 -10.73 4.10 -8.33
N CYS A 120 -10.98 2.81 -8.61
CA CYS A 120 -10.90 1.75 -7.60
C CYS A 120 -9.44 1.38 -7.31
N PHE A 121 -8.63 1.22 -8.36
CA PHE A 121 -7.20 0.87 -8.24
C PHE A 121 -6.34 2.13 -8.23
N VAL A 122 -5.47 2.24 -7.22
CA VAL A 122 -4.61 3.40 -7.00
C VAL A 122 -3.16 2.94 -6.82
N ALA A 123 -2.23 3.58 -7.54
CA ALA A 123 -0.79 3.37 -7.33
C ALA A 123 -0.32 4.22 -6.15
N ILE A 124 0.36 3.61 -5.21
CA ILE A 124 1.05 4.23 -4.08
C ILE A 124 2.54 3.92 -4.22
N ASN A 125 3.18 4.65 -5.09
CA ASN A 125 4.58 4.42 -5.42
C ASN A 125 5.52 5.30 -4.60
N SER A 126 6.71 4.77 -4.30
CA SER A 126 7.84 5.50 -3.73
C SER A 126 9.05 5.47 -4.67
N VAL A 127 9.76 6.57 -4.75
CA VAL A 127 10.97 6.73 -5.55
C VAL A 127 12.05 7.33 -4.66
N PRO A 128 13.13 6.63 -4.40
CA PRO A 128 13.48 5.32 -4.94
C PRO A 128 12.82 4.13 -4.24
N CYS A 129 12.48 4.24 -2.94
CA CYS A 129 11.98 3.15 -2.13
C CYS A 129 11.09 3.65 -0.97
N PHE A 130 10.38 2.72 -0.32
CA PHE A 130 9.47 3.02 0.80
C PHE A 130 10.18 3.69 1.99
N GLU A 131 11.45 3.41 2.21
CA GLU A 131 12.22 4.06 3.29
C GLU A 131 12.36 5.56 3.08
N TYR A 132 12.18 6.09 1.87
CA TYR A 132 12.11 7.54 1.66
C TYR A 132 10.90 8.16 2.38
N TRP A 133 9.75 7.47 2.40
CA TRP A 133 8.61 7.88 3.22
C TRP A 133 8.97 7.91 4.71
N LEU A 134 9.68 6.89 5.21
CA LEU A 134 10.10 6.86 6.62
C LEU A 134 11.07 7.99 6.95
N LEU A 135 11.99 8.32 6.05
CA LEU A 135 12.95 9.42 6.20
C LEU A 135 12.24 10.78 6.31
N LEU A 136 11.16 11.00 5.57
CA LEU A 136 10.40 12.25 5.60
C LEU A 136 9.73 12.54 6.95
N HIS A 137 9.66 11.59 7.87
CA HIS A 137 9.24 11.83 9.25
C HIS A 137 10.28 12.63 10.06
N PHE A 138 11.54 12.62 9.64
CA PHE A 138 12.63 13.26 10.35
C PHE A 138 13.20 14.46 9.62
N ASP A 139 13.30 14.38 8.29
CA ASP A 139 13.95 15.42 7.50
C ASP A 139 13.32 15.56 6.12
N TYR A 140 13.34 16.79 5.60
CA TYR A 140 12.90 17.10 4.24
C TYR A 140 14.07 17.04 3.28
N ARG A 141 14.03 16.08 2.35
CA ARG A 141 15.07 15.88 1.34
C ARG A 141 14.48 15.73 -0.03
N THR A 142 15.07 16.45 -1.02
CA THR A 142 14.64 16.42 -2.42
C THR A 142 15.81 16.24 -3.40
N ARG A 143 17.03 15.99 -2.86
CA ARG A 143 18.17 15.67 -3.71
C ARG A 143 17.96 14.30 -4.34
N PRO A 144 18.06 14.19 -5.70
CA PRO A 144 17.93 12.92 -6.37
C PRO A 144 18.95 11.89 -5.91
N TYR A 145 18.51 10.65 -5.76
CA TYR A 145 19.37 9.51 -5.47
C TYR A 145 19.85 8.88 -6.77
N ALA A 146 21.15 8.67 -6.92
CA ALA A 146 21.75 8.06 -8.09
C ALA A 146 22.47 6.75 -7.70
N PRO A 147 22.49 5.73 -8.58
CA PRO A 147 23.28 4.53 -8.35
C PRO A 147 24.75 4.85 -8.14
N LEU A 148 25.34 4.24 -7.11
CA LEU A 148 26.76 4.35 -6.81
C LEU A 148 27.41 2.96 -6.91
N PRO A 149 28.70 2.87 -7.27
CA PRO A 149 29.42 1.62 -7.18
C PRO A 149 29.31 1.03 -5.76
N SER A 150 28.87 -0.20 -5.63
CA SER A 150 28.74 -0.92 -4.35
C SER A 150 27.70 -0.37 -3.35
N ASN A 151 26.86 0.59 -3.74
CA ASN A 151 25.82 1.11 -2.85
C ASN A 151 24.49 1.34 -3.63
N SER A 152 23.51 0.49 -3.39
CA SER A 152 22.20 0.63 -4.02
C SER A 152 21.52 1.94 -3.59
N VAL A 153 20.60 2.42 -4.40
CA VAL A 153 19.83 3.63 -4.12
C VAL A 153 19.03 3.49 -2.82
N ALA A 154 18.40 2.35 -2.61
CA ALA A 154 17.68 2.06 -1.36
C ALA A 154 18.62 2.07 -0.12
N ASN A 155 19.83 1.52 -0.24
CA ASN A 155 20.81 1.56 0.85
C ASN A 155 21.27 2.98 1.19
N GLN A 156 21.33 3.90 0.22
CA GLN A 156 21.64 5.30 0.49
C GLN A 156 20.54 5.93 1.37
N VAL A 157 19.27 5.73 1.02
CA VAL A 157 18.13 6.20 1.82
C VAL A 157 18.15 5.61 3.24
N ILE A 158 18.41 4.31 3.38
CA ILE A 158 18.50 3.64 4.68
C ILE A 158 19.68 4.21 5.52
N THR A 159 20.79 4.50 4.88
CA THR A 159 21.95 5.11 5.56
C THR A 159 21.60 6.49 6.11
N GLU A 160 20.85 7.30 5.34
CA GLU A 160 20.36 8.59 5.81
C GLU A 160 19.30 8.44 6.91
N LEU A 161 18.35 7.52 6.76
CA LEU A 161 17.35 7.22 7.80
C LEU A 161 18.00 6.83 9.13
N ARG A 162 19.06 6.04 9.10
CA ARG A 162 19.81 5.63 10.30
C ARG A 162 20.54 6.75 11.01
N GLN A 163 20.72 7.92 10.41
CA GLN A 163 21.24 9.10 11.13
C GLN A 163 20.22 9.60 12.18
N PHE A 164 18.93 9.42 11.93
CA PHE A 164 17.83 9.82 12.80
C PHE A 164 17.29 8.64 13.64
N TRP A 165 17.32 7.45 13.04
CA TRP A 165 16.86 6.22 13.67
C TRP A 165 17.95 5.12 13.56
N PRO A 166 18.98 5.14 14.41
CA PRO A 166 20.13 4.22 14.32
C PRO A 166 19.75 2.73 14.37
N GLN A 167 18.67 2.39 15.09
CA GLN A 167 18.20 1.01 15.25
C GLN A 167 17.27 0.55 14.10
N TYR A 168 17.07 1.39 13.08
CA TYR A 168 16.20 0.98 11.96
C TYR A 168 16.74 -0.26 11.25
N GLU A 169 15.87 -1.25 11.13
CA GLU A 169 16.08 -2.47 10.34
C GLU A 169 14.88 -2.69 9.42
N LYS A 170 15.16 -3.14 8.18
CA LYS A 170 14.10 -3.64 7.29
C LYS A 170 13.43 -4.81 8.00
N ARG A 171 12.21 -4.82 8.34
CA ARG A 171 11.44 -5.86 9.06
C ARG A 171 11.05 -5.48 10.49
N ALA A 172 11.40 -4.28 10.93
CA ALA A 172 10.94 -3.81 12.23
C ALA A 172 9.40 -3.85 12.33
N GLU A 173 8.88 -4.43 13.42
CA GLU A 173 7.43 -4.63 13.57
C GLU A 173 6.69 -3.35 14.01
N ASN A 174 7.36 -2.48 14.76
CA ASN A 174 6.75 -1.28 15.38
C ASN A 174 7.05 0.02 14.61
N VAL A 175 7.24 -0.06 13.28
CA VAL A 175 7.63 1.08 12.45
C VAL A 175 6.66 2.25 12.59
N PHE A 176 5.36 2.02 12.45
CA PHE A 176 4.35 3.08 12.55
C PHE A 176 4.31 3.73 13.93
N ALA A 177 4.33 2.94 15.00
CA ALA A 177 4.29 3.46 16.36
C ALA A 177 5.50 4.35 16.69
N HIS A 178 6.70 4.04 16.14
CA HIS A 178 7.89 4.85 16.31
C HIS A 178 7.79 6.20 15.59
N LEU A 179 7.06 6.27 14.48
CA LEU A 179 6.98 7.43 13.58
C LEU A 179 5.70 8.28 13.76
N PHE A 180 4.74 7.79 14.53
CA PHE A 180 3.40 8.36 14.58
C PHE A 180 3.38 9.85 14.99
N GLU A 181 4.18 10.25 15.96
CA GLU A 181 4.23 11.65 16.42
C GLU A 181 4.67 12.63 15.33
N GLN A 182 5.45 12.16 14.34
CA GLN A 182 5.94 12.96 13.21
C GLN A 182 5.09 12.79 11.95
N LEU A 183 3.95 12.11 12.02
CA LEU A 183 3.16 11.75 10.85
C LEU A 183 2.70 12.98 10.03
N GLU A 184 2.21 14.03 10.69
CA GLU A 184 1.79 15.27 10.01
C GLU A 184 2.99 15.97 9.33
N PHE A 185 4.15 15.97 9.97
CA PHE A 185 5.37 16.50 9.38
C PHE A 185 5.77 15.71 8.12
N ALA A 186 5.72 14.38 8.18
CA ALA A 186 6.00 13.52 7.04
C ALA A 186 5.03 13.73 5.86
N LYS A 187 3.72 13.86 6.14
CA LYS A 187 2.70 14.13 5.11
C LYS A 187 3.00 15.46 4.39
N ASN A 188 3.29 16.51 5.13
CA ASN A 188 3.62 17.82 4.57
C ASN A 188 4.91 17.75 3.71
N ASN A 189 5.94 17.06 4.19
CA ASN A 189 7.18 16.85 3.45
C ASN A 189 6.95 16.06 2.16
N ALA A 190 6.15 15.00 2.21
CA ALA A 190 5.83 14.18 1.04
C ALA A 190 5.05 14.97 -0.02
N ILE A 191 4.06 15.78 0.39
CA ILE A 191 3.31 16.66 -0.52
C ILE A 191 4.27 17.64 -1.21
N ARG A 192 5.19 18.26 -0.48
CA ARG A 192 6.19 19.19 -1.04
C ARG A 192 7.14 18.47 -2.00
N ALA A 193 7.68 17.32 -1.59
CA ALA A 193 8.60 16.54 -2.42
C ALA A 193 7.94 16.10 -3.74
N LEU A 194 6.69 15.64 -3.68
CA LEU A 194 5.93 15.24 -4.86
C LEU A 194 5.70 16.44 -5.82
N ARG A 195 5.34 17.60 -5.30
CA ARG A 195 5.18 18.83 -6.09
C ARG A 195 6.49 19.27 -6.77
N GLU A 196 7.60 19.23 -6.04
CA GLU A 196 8.90 19.56 -6.59
C GLU A 196 9.37 18.56 -7.65
N ALA A 197 9.13 17.27 -7.42
CA ALA A 197 9.40 16.21 -8.38
C ALA A 197 8.60 16.42 -9.68
N GLN A 198 7.32 16.74 -9.58
CA GLN A 198 6.46 17.06 -10.72
C GLN A 198 6.94 18.32 -11.47
N ALA A 199 7.34 19.37 -10.75
CA ALA A 199 7.85 20.59 -11.36
C ALA A 199 9.19 20.41 -12.09
N ARG A 200 9.99 19.41 -11.68
CA ARG A 200 11.25 19.05 -12.35
C ARG A 200 11.06 18.01 -13.46
N GLU A 201 9.86 17.48 -13.63
CA GLU A 201 9.59 16.33 -14.51
C GLU A 201 10.48 15.10 -14.17
N ASP A 202 10.87 14.98 -12.88
CA ASP A 202 11.68 13.89 -12.36
C ASP A 202 11.06 13.38 -11.05
N GLU A 203 10.63 12.14 -11.04
CA GLU A 203 9.97 11.52 -9.86
C GLU A 203 10.94 11.27 -8.68
N ASN A 204 12.25 11.43 -8.86
CA ASN A 204 13.28 11.06 -7.86
C ASN A 204 13.80 12.30 -7.09
N PRO A 205 13.61 12.36 -5.75
CA PRO A 205 12.78 11.43 -4.97
C PRO A 205 11.34 11.92 -4.80
N SER A 206 10.42 10.98 -4.63
CA SER A 206 9.03 11.29 -4.29
C SER A 206 8.33 10.09 -3.64
N THR A 207 7.19 10.30 -3.01
CA THR A 207 6.33 9.22 -2.52
C THR A 207 4.88 9.65 -2.49
N ARG A 208 3.97 8.68 -2.72
CA ARG A 208 2.52 8.85 -2.59
C ARG A 208 1.95 8.19 -1.34
N VAL A 209 2.77 7.68 -0.45
CA VAL A 209 2.30 7.00 0.78
C VAL A 209 1.41 7.91 1.61
N HIS A 210 1.68 9.22 1.65
CA HIS A 210 0.84 10.20 2.33
C HIS A 210 -0.61 10.23 1.83
N GLU A 211 -0.87 9.92 0.56
CA GLU A 211 -2.23 9.86 -0.01
C GLU A 211 -3.02 8.70 0.62
N LEU A 212 -2.40 7.50 0.73
CA LEU A 212 -3.01 6.35 1.39
C LEU A 212 -3.22 6.58 2.89
N VAL A 213 -2.22 7.17 3.56
CA VAL A 213 -2.32 7.51 5.00
C VAL A 213 -3.50 8.45 5.22
N THR A 214 -3.59 9.55 4.48
CA THR A 214 -4.69 10.51 4.58
C THR A 214 -6.05 9.89 4.29
N PHE A 215 -6.12 8.99 3.31
CA PHE A 215 -7.35 8.24 3.03
C PHE A 215 -7.78 7.37 4.21
N LEU A 216 -6.85 6.63 4.82
CA LEU A 216 -7.16 5.75 5.95
C LEU A 216 -7.52 6.53 7.23
N GLU A 217 -6.96 7.70 7.45
CA GLU A 217 -7.34 8.61 8.55
C GLU A 217 -8.79 9.07 8.42
N GLY A 218 -9.20 9.42 7.20
CA GLY A 218 -10.54 9.92 6.91
C GLY A 218 -11.62 8.86 6.66
N ILE A 219 -11.29 7.56 6.67
CA ILE A 219 -12.18 6.49 6.20
C ILE A 219 -13.43 6.29 7.07
N LYS A 220 -13.39 6.72 8.33
CA LYS A 220 -14.51 6.63 9.28
C LYS A 220 -15.33 7.91 9.39
N GLY A 221 -14.87 9.00 8.75
CA GLY A 221 -15.46 10.35 8.85
C GLY A 221 -16.61 10.60 7.91
#